data_7e0a6296f260165ff7e0fbd00a833062
#
_entry.id   7e0a6296f260165ff7e0fbd00a833062
#
_cell.length_a   1.000
_cell.length_b   1.000
_cell.length_c   1.000
_cell.angle_alpha   90.00
_cell.angle_beta   90.00
_cell.angle_gamma   90.00
#
_symmetry.space_group_name_H-M   'P 1'
#
loop_
_entity.id
_entity.type
_entity.pdbx_description
1 polymer ?
#
loop_
_entity_poly.entity_id
_entity_poly.type
_entity_poly.pdbx_seq_one_letter_code
_entity_poly.pdbx_strand_id
1 'polypeptide(L)'
;MPYTNAYFYLSHTPVANQINALSYEFDVYIPSGSQNAPQAFEFECQQILNGWIYNFGWQANYTLNVWRIFDYGAKRWDTANIPFSAFTAGAWHHIVAEYHNDVTTHVVTHDALTVDGVRFPVNIQHNAFFSGTGNQFTNAVQLDSNSSAVAYSVYVDKMKISWQ
;
A
#
# COMPACT_ATOMS: atom_id res chain seq x y z
N MET A 1 -14.10 14.98 15.97
CA MET A 1 -12.85 14.44 16.51
C MET A 1 -11.76 14.62 15.47
N PRO A 2 -10.48 14.73 15.86
CA PRO A 2 -9.41 14.74 14.88
C PRO A 2 -9.41 13.41 14.10
N TYR A 3 -8.84 13.43 12.91
CA TYR A 3 -8.56 12.22 12.15
C TYR A 3 -7.79 11.23 13.04
N THR A 4 -8.19 9.98 13.00
CA THR A 4 -7.51 8.90 13.70
C THR A 4 -7.05 7.88 12.68
N ASN A 5 -5.89 7.31 12.88
CA ASN A 5 -5.40 6.21 12.07
C ASN A 5 -5.10 4.99 12.95
N ALA A 6 -5.23 3.81 12.36
CA ALA A 6 -4.80 2.56 12.94
C ALA A 6 -3.79 1.93 11.97
N TYR A 7 -2.57 1.74 12.45
CA TYR A 7 -1.46 1.20 11.67
C TYR A 7 -1.05 -0.16 12.21
N PHE A 8 -1.09 -1.16 11.34
CA PHE A 8 -0.71 -2.53 11.64
C PHE A 8 0.46 -2.92 10.74
N TYR A 9 1.57 -3.33 11.31
CA TYR A 9 2.73 -3.73 10.54
C TYR A 9 3.36 -5.01 11.06
N LEU A 10 4.02 -5.72 10.17
CA LEU A 10 4.85 -6.88 10.47
C LEU A 10 6.25 -6.65 9.92
N SER A 11 7.25 -6.82 10.77
CA SER A 11 8.66 -6.73 10.39
C SER A 11 9.26 -8.11 10.26
N HIS A 12 9.97 -8.32 9.16
CA HIS A 12 10.70 -9.54 8.87
C HIS A 12 12.19 -9.24 8.94
N THR A 13 12.90 -9.83 9.88
CA THR A 13 14.37 -9.71 10.02
C THR A 13 14.98 -11.05 10.37
N PRO A 14 16.15 -11.37 9.80
CA PRO A 14 16.85 -10.65 8.74
C PRO A 14 16.28 -10.97 7.36
N VAL A 15 16.16 -9.97 6.48
CA VAL A 15 16.03 -10.20 5.06
C VAL A 15 17.41 -10.03 4.46
N ALA A 16 18.07 -11.17 4.22
CA ALA A 16 19.45 -11.16 3.74
C ALA A 16 19.56 -10.86 2.24
N ASN A 17 18.46 -10.99 1.51
CA ASN A 17 18.47 -10.96 0.05
C ASN A 17 17.79 -9.71 -0.48
N GLN A 18 18.33 -9.24 -1.59
CA GLN A 18 17.69 -8.24 -2.41
C GLN A 18 16.37 -8.79 -2.97
N ILE A 19 15.31 -8.03 -2.79
CA ILE A 19 14.02 -8.28 -3.43
C ILE A 19 13.99 -7.39 -4.67
N ASN A 20 13.94 -7.99 -5.86
CA ASN A 20 13.92 -7.24 -7.12
C ASN A 20 12.50 -6.98 -7.61
N ALA A 21 11.62 -7.93 -7.41
CA ALA A 21 10.21 -7.81 -7.72
C ALA A 21 9.38 -8.44 -6.60
N LEU A 22 8.24 -7.85 -6.33
CA LEU A 22 7.33 -8.39 -5.33
C LEU A 22 5.86 -8.16 -5.73
N SER A 23 5.00 -9.04 -5.24
CA SER A 23 3.55 -8.83 -5.22
C SER A 23 3.02 -8.91 -3.79
N TYR A 24 2.12 -8.01 -3.47
CA TYR A 24 1.37 -7.99 -2.22
C TYR A 24 -0.10 -8.26 -2.53
N GLU A 25 -0.62 -9.37 -2.04
CA GLU A 25 -1.94 -9.91 -2.32
C GLU A 25 -2.72 -10.05 -1.02
N PHE A 26 -3.99 -9.65 -0.99
CA PHE A 26 -4.88 -9.83 0.16
C PHE A 26 -6.34 -9.64 -0.24
N ASP A 27 -7.23 -10.13 0.62
CA ASP A 27 -8.65 -9.83 0.57
C ASP A 27 -9.00 -8.73 1.60
N VAL A 28 -9.87 -7.79 1.23
CA VAL A 28 -10.36 -6.74 2.13
C VAL A 28 -11.89 -6.72 2.16
N TYR A 29 -12.45 -6.53 3.36
CA TYR A 29 -13.89 -6.44 3.57
C TYR A 29 -14.23 -5.23 4.44
N ILE A 30 -15.14 -4.40 3.96
CA ILE A 30 -15.71 -3.30 4.72
C ILE A 30 -17.16 -3.67 5.08
N PRO A 31 -17.52 -3.77 6.37
CA PRO A 31 -18.88 -4.08 6.77
C PRO A 31 -19.91 -3.06 6.26
N SER A 32 -21.11 -3.55 5.97
CA SER A 32 -22.25 -2.67 5.64
C SER A 32 -22.47 -1.65 6.75
N GLY A 33 -22.68 -0.40 6.37
CA GLY A 33 -22.81 0.73 7.30
C GLY A 33 -21.49 1.45 7.61
N SER A 34 -20.32 0.87 7.25
CA SER A 34 -19.00 1.48 7.46
C SER A 34 -18.44 2.19 6.22
N GLN A 35 -19.12 2.12 5.08
CA GLN A 35 -18.60 2.58 3.78
C GLN A 35 -18.28 4.08 3.71
N ASN A 36 -18.87 4.89 4.56
CA ASN A 36 -18.67 6.35 4.57
C ASN A 36 -17.76 6.83 5.72
N ALA A 37 -17.19 5.92 6.49
CA ALA A 37 -16.32 6.25 7.61
C ALA A 37 -14.82 6.35 7.24
N PRO A 38 -14.28 5.54 6.31
CA PRO A 38 -12.89 5.66 5.92
C PRO A 38 -12.61 6.99 5.20
N GLN A 39 -11.49 7.60 5.51
CA GLN A 39 -10.85 8.59 4.66
C GLN A 39 -9.98 7.89 3.63
N ALA A 40 -9.17 6.94 4.10
CA ALA A 40 -8.28 6.15 3.27
C ALA A 40 -8.02 4.76 3.86
N PHE A 41 -7.74 3.82 2.99
CA PHE A 41 -7.14 2.54 3.29
C PHE A 41 -5.78 2.48 2.61
N GLU A 42 -4.74 2.26 3.39
CA GLU A 42 -3.36 2.20 2.90
C GLU A 42 -2.80 0.80 3.10
N PHE A 43 -1.97 0.39 2.16
CA PHE A 43 -1.20 -0.85 2.27
C PHE A 43 0.16 -0.66 1.63
N GLU A 44 1.17 -1.23 2.26
CA GLU A 44 2.53 -1.05 1.81
C GLU A 44 3.41 -2.26 2.09
N CYS A 45 4.43 -2.41 1.26
CA CYS A 45 5.64 -3.13 1.60
C CYS A 45 6.81 -2.16 1.58
N GLN A 46 7.80 -2.41 2.42
CA GLN A 46 9.01 -1.60 2.45
C GLN A 46 10.22 -2.51 2.63
N GLN A 47 11.18 -2.38 1.75
CA GLN A 47 12.50 -2.97 1.93
C GLN A 47 13.52 -1.88 2.30
N ILE A 48 14.28 -2.11 3.35
CA ILE A 48 15.51 -1.36 3.61
C ILE A 48 16.67 -2.28 3.24
N LEU A 49 17.51 -1.83 2.32
CA LEU A 49 18.66 -2.58 1.85
C LEU A 49 19.87 -1.65 1.79
N ASN A 50 20.92 -1.96 2.55
CA ASN A 50 22.15 -1.16 2.60
C ASN A 50 21.88 0.34 2.87
N GLY A 51 20.90 0.65 3.72
CA GLY A 51 20.50 2.02 4.07
C GLY A 51 19.55 2.71 3.08
N TRP A 52 19.21 2.08 1.97
CA TRP A 52 18.20 2.57 1.03
C TRP A 52 16.82 2.02 1.38
N ILE A 53 15.83 2.91 1.41
CA ILE A 53 14.43 2.58 1.63
C ILE A 53 13.72 2.51 0.28
N TYR A 54 13.29 1.31 -0.11
CA TYR A 54 12.41 1.05 -1.24
C TYR A 54 11.00 0.87 -0.69
N ASN A 55 10.16 1.88 -0.89
CA ASN A 55 8.79 1.87 -0.38
C ASN A 55 7.79 1.64 -1.50
N PHE A 56 6.84 0.75 -1.27
CA PHE A 56 5.82 0.31 -2.20
C PHE A 56 4.43 0.58 -1.61
N GLY A 57 4.15 1.87 -1.33
CA GLY A 57 2.92 2.28 -0.66
C GLY A 57 1.78 2.64 -1.62
N TRP A 58 0.60 2.10 -1.34
CA TRP A 58 -0.65 2.40 -2.01
C TRP A 58 -1.69 2.96 -1.05
N GLN A 59 -2.56 3.83 -1.58
CA GLN A 59 -3.70 4.36 -0.85
C GLN A 59 -4.97 4.33 -1.71
N ALA A 60 -6.01 3.68 -1.24
CA ALA A 60 -7.38 3.90 -1.68
C ALA A 60 -7.92 5.13 -0.96
N ASN A 61 -7.93 6.29 -1.61
CA ASN A 61 -8.39 7.54 -0.99
C ASN A 61 -9.87 7.79 -1.31
N TYR A 62 -10.74 7.56 -0.34
CA TYR A 62 -12.19 7.66 -0.49
C TYR A 62 -12.68 9.12 -0.56
N THR A 63 -11.96 10.04 0.07
CA THR A 63 -12.32 11.47 0.05
C THR A 63 -12.10 12.09 -1.33
N LEU A 64 -11.02 11.70 -2.00
CA LEU A 64 -10.65 12.21 -3.31
C LEU A 64 -11.17 11.31 -4.45
N ASN A 65 -11.64 10.11 -4.16
CA ASN A 65 -12.02 9.07 -5.11
C ASN A 65 -10.89 8.74 -6.10
N VAL A 66 -9.70 8.48 -5.57
CA VAL A 66 -8.50 8.16 -6.36
C VAL A 66 -7.66 7.08 -5.70
N TRP A 67 -6.96 6.31 -6.53
CA TRP A 67 -5.82 5.52 -6.11
C TRP A 67 -4.57 6.40 -6.09
N ARG A 68 -3.76 6.25 -5.06
CA ARG A 68 -2.54 7.03 -4.86
C ARG A 68 -1.37 6.12 -4.53
N ILE A 69 -0.17 6.57 -4.88
CA ILE A 69 1.10 5.92 -4.63
C ILE A 69 1.96 6.84 -3.78
N PHE A 70 2.62 6.31 -2.77
CA PHE A 70 3.47 7.10 -1.90
C PHE A 70 4.87 7.26 -2.47
N ASP A 71 5.23 8.48 -2.85
CA ASP A 71 6.62 8.87 -3.13
C ASP A 71 7.36 9.09 -1.80
N TYR A 72 8.07 8.08 -1.36
CA TYR A 72 8.78 8.13 -0.08
C TYR A 72 9.90 9.18 -0.08
N GLY A 73 10.55 9.41 -1.20
CA GLY A 73 11.60 10.43 -1.35
C GLY A 73 11.05 11.84 -1.20
N ALA A 74 9.95 12.13 -1.86
CA ALA A 74 9.29 13.44 -1.81
C ALA A 74 8.32 13.61 -0.63
N LYS A 75 8.04 12.53 0.13
CA LYS A 75 7.09 12.51 1.27
C LYS A 75 5.69 12.99 0.88
N ARG A 76 5.19 12.53 -0.25
CA ARG A 76 3.88 12.90 -0.77
C ARG A 76 3.16 11.71 -1.41
N TRP A 77 1.86 11.87 -1.57
CA TRP A 77 1.01 10.97 -2.32
C TRP A 77 0.80 11.48 -3.74
N ASP A 78 1.14 10.69 -4.74
CA ASP A 78 0.88 10.96 -6.16
C ASP A 78 -0.30 10.14 -6.66
N THR A 79 -1.12 10.69 -7.57
CA THR A 79 -2.27 9.98 -8.14
C THR A 79 -1.82 8.93 -9.14
N ALA A 80 -2.36 7.72 -9.02
CA ALA A 80 -1.99 6.59 -9.88
C ALA A 80 -2.61 6.61 -11.28
N ASN A 81 -3.57 7.54 -11.54
CA ASN A 81 -4.26 7.71 -12.83
C ASN A 81 -4.96 6.44 -13.36
N ILE A 82 -5.47 5.61 -12.45
CA ILE A 82 -6.30 4.45 -12.78
C ILE A 82 -7.72 4.67 -12.24
N PRO A 83 -8.74 4.02 -12.83
CA PRO A 83 -10.10 4.14 -12.34
C PRO A 83 -10.20 3.79 -10.86
N PHE A 84 -10.90 4.61 -10.09
CA PHE A 84 -11.19 4.35 -8.69
C PHE A 84 -12.66 3.92 -8.55
N SER A 85 -12.86 2.84 -7.83
CA SER A 85 -14.17 2.52 -7.26
C SER A 85 -13.96 2.22 -5.79
N ALA A 86 -14.77 2.84 -4.93
CA ALA A 86 -14.78 2.48 -3.52
C ALA A 86 -15.15 1.00 -3.38
N PHE A 87 -14.53 0.33 -2.42
CA PHE A 87 -14.92 -1.05 -2.12
C PHE A 87 -16.39 -1.12 -1.70
N THR A 88 -17.14 -1.99 -2.35
CA THR A 88 -18.55 -2.21 -2.02
C THR A 88 -18.65 -2.77 -0.60
N ALA A 89 -19.32 -2.05 0.29
CA ALA A 89 -19.51 -2.53 1.66
C ALA A 89 -20.38 -3.80 1.69
N GLY A 90 -20.02 -4.72 2.56
CA GLY A 90 -20.69 -6.01 2.69
C GLY A 90 -20.18 -7.09 1.71
N ALA A 91 -19.10 -6.81 0.98
CA ALA A 91 -18.45 -7.77 0.08
C ALA A 91 -16.94 -7.83 0.34
N TRP A 92 -16.33 -8.97 0.05
CA TRP A 92 -14.89 -9.13 -0.02
C TRP A 92 -14.38 -8.63 -1.36
N HIS A 93 -13.26 -7.92 -1.34
CA HIS A 93 -12.55 -7.43 -2.52
C HIS A 93 -11.15 -8.00 -2.54
N HIS A 94 -10.69 -8.47 -3.68
CA HIS A 94 -9.38 -9.05 -3.86
C HIS A 94 -8.41 -8.04 -4.49
N ILE A 95 -7.27 -7.81 -3.83
CA ILE A 95 -6.26 -6.83 -4.23
C ILE A 95 -4.95 -7.53 -4.50
N VAL A 96 -4.31 -7.20 -5.62
CA VAL A 96 -2.91 -7.57 -5.90
C VAL A 96 -2.17 -6.33 -6.37
N ALA A 97 -1.13 -5.94 -5.66
CA ALA A 97 -0.22 -4.88 -6.05
C ALA A 97 1.13 -5.48 -6.49
N GLU A 98 1.61 -5.07 -7.66
CA GLU A 98 2.82 -5.58 -8.28
C GLU A 98 3.87 -4.48 -8.35
N TYR A 99 5.13 -4.82 -8.02
CA TYR A 99 6.23 -3.88 -7.91
C TYR A 99 7.54 -4.49 -8.36
N HIS A 100 8.45 -3.64 -8.81
CA HIS A 100 9.87 -3.98 -8.87
C HIS A 100 10.74 -2.80 -8.45
N ASN A 101 11.99 -3.08 -8.14
CA ASN A 101 13.00 -2.06 -7.86
C ASN A 101 14.31 -2.37 -8.58
N ASP A 102 15.01 -1.32 -8.95
CA ASP A 102 16.38 -1.37 -9.44
C ASP A 102 17.30 -0.82 -8.35
N VAL A 103 18.10 -1.71 -7.76
CA VAL A 103 19.04 -1.32 -6.68
C VAL A 103 20.27 -0.61 -7.20
N THR A 104 20.55 -0.65 -8.51
CA THR A 104 21.68 0.06 -9.12
C THR A 104 21.34 1.52 -9.32
N THR A 105 20.14 1.80 -9.78
CA THR A 105 19.64 3.17 -10.00
C THR A 105 18.85 3.71 -8.82
N HIS A 106 18.55 2.86 -7.83
CA HIS A 106 17.73 3.17 -6.67
C HIS A 106 16.32 3.66 -7.03
N VAL A 107 15.70 2.99 -7.99
CA VAL A 107 14.35 3.31 -8.46
C VAL A 107 13.37 2.23 -8.01
N VAL A 108 12.21 2.67 -7.53
CA VAL A 108 11.03 1.86 -7.22
C VAL A 108 10.01 2.05 -8.32
N THR A 109 9.47 0.97 -8.85
CA THR A 109 8.40 1.00 -9.84
C THR A 109 7.15 0.32 -9.29
N HIS A 110 6.03 1.01 -9.31
CA HIS A 110 4.71 0.46 -9.10
C HIS A 110 4.19 -0.03 -10.46
N ASP A 111 4.23 -1.34 -10.69
CA ASP A 111 3.93 -1.92 -12.01
C ASP A 111 2.45 -1.93 -12.31
N ALA A 112 1.65 -2.46 -11.39
CA ALA A 112 0.21 -2.60 -11.58
C ALA A 112 -0.53 -2.72 -10.25
N LEU A 113 -1.83 -2.42 -10.31
CA LEU A 113 -2.81 -2.76 -9.29
C LEU A 113 -3.91 -3.61 -9.90
N THR A 114 -4.22 -4.75 -9.29
CA THR A 114 -5.38 -5.56 -9.63
C THR A 114 -6.44 -5.41 -8.54
N VAL A 115 -7.66 -5.11 -8.93
CA VAL A 115 -8.83 -5.03 -8.04
C VAL A 115 -9.91 -5.94 -8.60
N ASP A 116 -10.34 -6.92 -7.83
CA ASP A 116 -11.38 -7.89 -8.21
C ASP A 116 -11.15 -8.54 -9.58
N GLY A 117 -9.89 -8.91 -9.85
CA GLY A 117 -9.48 -9.56 -11.09
C GLY A 117 -9.25 -8.61 -12.28
N VAL A 118 -9.52 -7.32 -12.15
CA VAL A 118 -9.22 -6.33 -13.20
C VAL A 118 -7.85 -5.71 -12.93
N ARG A 119 -6.90 -5.98 -13.82
CA ARG A 119 -5.51 -5.48 -13.72
C ARG A 119 -5.35 -4.15 -14.42
N PHE A 120 -4.85 -3.15 -13.70
CA PHE A 120 -4.54 -1.80 -14.19
C PHE A 120 -3.01 -1.62 -14.20
N PRO A 121 -2.36 -1.56 -15.37
CA PRO A 121 -0.95 -1.21 -15.45
C PRO A 121 -0.75 0.25 -15.07
N VAL A 122 0.28 0.54 -14.28
CA VAL A 122 0.56 1.87 -13.72
C VAL A 122 1.93 2.36 -14.17
N ASN A 123 2.99 1.58 -13.96
CA ASN A 123 4.38 1.87 -14.37
C ASN A 123 4.89 3.23 -13.86
N ILE A 124 4.53 3.61 -12.63
CA ILE A 124 5.00 4.85 -12.02
C ILE A 124 6.27 4.58 -11.22
N GLN A 125 7.27 5.44 -11.41
CA GLN A 125 8.58 5.33 -10.79
C GLN A 125 8.82 6.45 -9.79
N HIS A 126 9.44 6.07 -8.66
CA HIS A 126 9.96 6.99 -7.65
C HIS A 126 11.37 6.61 -7.24
N ASN A 127 12.13 7.57 -6.73
CA ASN A 127 13.45 7.28 -6.18
C ASN A 127 13.34 6.66 -4.79
N ALA A 128 14.17 5.67 -4.51
CA ALA A 128 14.38 5.21 -3.15
C ALA A 128 15.01 6.32 -2.30
N PHE A 129 14.84 6.24 -1.00
CA PHE A 129 15.33 7.24 -0.05
C PHE A 129 16.50 6.65 0.76
N PHE A 130 17.62 7.34 0.80
CA PHE A 130 18.76 6.93 1.65
C PHE A 130 18.56 7.38 3.10
N SER A 131 18.47 6.42 4.03
CA SER A 131 18.33 6.69 5.47
C SER A 131 19.55 6.36 6.30
N GLY A 132 20.49 5.60 5.75
CA GLY A 132 21.68 5.14 6.48
C GLY A 132 21.41 4.05 7.53
N THR A 133 20.21 3.45 7.57
CA THR A 133 19.86 2.37 8.49
C THR A 133 19.98 0.99 7.83
N GLY A 134 20.00 -0.07 8.64
CA GLY A 134 20.32 -1.45 8.26
C GLY A 134 19.44 -2.12 7.18
N ASN A 135 19.28 -3.44 7.29
CA ASN A 135 18.47 -4.24 6.37
C ASN A 135 17.20 -4.71 7.07
N GLN A 136 16.05 -4.49 6.43
CA GLN A 136 14.75 -4.86 6.97
C GLN A 136 13.73 -5.03 5.83
N PHE A 137 12.76 -5.90 6.03
CA PHE A 137 11.54 -5.93 5.22
C PHE A 137 10.33 -5.80 6.14
N THR A 138 9.40 -4.94 5.76
CA THR A 138 8.12 -4.76 6.47
C THR A 138 6.96 -4.77 5.50
N ASN A 139 5.82 -5.21 5.98
CA ASN A 139 4.55 -4.96 5.34
C ASN A 139 3.56 -4.37 6.33
N ALA A 140 2.65 -3.55 5.83
CA ALA A 140 1.69 -2.85 6.67
C ALA A 140 0.36 -2.64 5.97
N VAL A 141 -0.67 -2.44 6.80
CA VAL A 141 -1.95 -1.84 6.42
C VAL A 141 -2.27 -0.72 7.39
N GLN A 142 -2.87 0.35 6.88
CA GLN A 142 -3.28 1.50 7.67
C GLN A 142 -4.71 1.90 7.31
N LEU A 143 -5.47 2.26 8.33
CA LEU A 143 -6.82 2.75 8.20
C LEU A 143 -6.88 4.18 8.69
N ASP A 144 -7.30 5.09 7.84
CA ASP A 144 -7.53 6.49 8.20
C ASP A 144 -9.02 6.76 8.26
N SER A 145 -9.48 7.26 9.41
CA SER A 145 -10.86 7.70 9.56
C SER A 145 -11.05 9.11 9.01
N ASN A 146 -12.23 9.36 8.44
CA ASN A 146 -12.64 10.73 8.16
C ASN A 146 -13.05 11.45 9.46
N SER A 147 -13.35 12.74 9.37
CA SER A 147 -13.71 13.57 10.53
C SER A 147 -15.10 13.28 11.11
N SER A 148 -15.84 12.28 10.62
CA SER A 148 -17.23 12.01 11.03
C SER A 148 -17.35 11.40 12.42
N ALA A 149 -16.26 10.96 13.04
CA ALA A 149 -16.22 10.32 14.36
C ALA A 149 -17.06 9.02 14.46
N VAL A 150 -17.35 8.39 13.33
CA VAL A 150 -18.04 7.10 13.30
C VAL A 150 -17.01 5.99 13.42
N ALA A 151 -17.18 5.11 14.39
CA ALA A 151 -16.35 3.91 14.50
C ALA A 151 -16.65 2.97 13.34
N TYR A 152 -15.58 2.40 12.74
CA TYR A 152 -15.70 1.42 11.68
C TYR A 152 -14.65 0.33 11.82
N SER A 153 -14.86 -0.75 11.11
CA SER A 153 -13.92 -1.87 11.01
C SER A 153 -13.63 -2.16 9.56
N VAL A 154 -12.41 -2.62 9.31
CA VAL A 154 -12.03 -3.23 8.03
C VAL A 154 -11.40 -4.58 8.38
N TYR A 155 -11.77 -5.61 7.65
CA TYR A 155 -11.15 -6.93 7.81
C TYR A 155 -10.23 -7.18 6.63
N VAL A 156 -9.06 -7.71 6.91
CA VAL A 156 -8.06 -8.13 5.92
C VAL A 156 -7.78 -9.60 6.12
N ASP A 157 -7.78 -10.37 5.05
CA ASP A 157 -7.56 -11.81 5.07
C ASP A 157 -6.66 -12.25 3.91
N LYS A 158 -6.15 -13.47 3.97
CA LYS A 158 -5.34 -14.12 2.94
C LYS A 158 -4.13 -13.29 2.49
N MET A 159 -3.52 -12.57 3.42
CA MET A 159 -2.33 -11.75 3.11
C MET A 159 -1.19 -12.66 2.65
N LYS A 160 -0.68 -12.35 1.46
CA LYS A 160 0.43 -13.08 0.85
C LYS A 160 1.39 -12.10 0.21
N ILE A 161 2.68 -12.31 0.45
CA ILE A 161 3.75 -11.58 -0.21
C ILE A 161 4.59 -12.61 -0.97
N SER A 162 4.78 -12.37 -2.26
CA SER A 162 5.64 -13.17 -3.10
C SER A 162 6.75 -12.29 -3.67
N TRP A 163 7.99 -12.78 -3.71
CA TRP A 163 9.13 -12.01 -4.19
C TRP A 163 10.13 -12.88 -4.95
N GLN A 164 10.99 -12.23 -5.74
CA GLN A 164 12.10 -12.81 -6.48
C GLN A 164 13.28 -11.84 -6.57
#